data_50cad364590823bc2af6dcf27f8111dc
#
_entry.id   50cad364590823bc2af6dcf27f8111dc
#
_cell.length_a   1.000
_cell.length_b   1.000
_cell.length_c   1.000
_cell.angle_alpha   90.00
_cell.angle_beta   90.00
_cell.angle_gamma   90.00
#
_symmetry.space_group_name_H-M   'P 1'
#
loop_
_entity.id
_entity.type
_entity.pdbx_description
1 polymer ?
#
loop_
_entity_poly.entity_id
_entity_poly.type
_entity_poly.pdbx_seq_one_letter_code
_entity_poly.pdbx_strand_id
1 'polypeptide(L)'
;MPPPELLGTYKPPALRVGSRTTCLYRDAECVVTSRTDAPIPWPRVRTIGHRGGSGLLVDDTLLRAIRTESVIALMHWFGVGHRCVWCWRKAFGVAQVGTEGSRRLVTAAAAKGADATRGKGRSEEYGDNLSRATKGRRIRGRWTGKEWTPGMEARLGTEPDDALAQEFGKTVKAVVVKEAAARDRFAV
;
A
#
# COMPACT_ATOMS: atom_id res chain seq x y z
N MET A 1 -8.91 0.38 22.86
CA MET A 1 -7.69 0.25 22.03
C MET A 1 -6.79 1.44 22.31
N PRO A 2 -5.48 1.27 22.45
CA PRO A 2 -4.58 2.41 22.57
C PRO A 2 -4.66 3.29 21.30
N PRO A 3 -4.39 4.61 21.42
CA PRO A 3 -4.37 5.50 20.29
C PRO A 3 -3.31 5.05 19.27
N PRO A 4 -3.56 5.22 17.96
CA PRO A 4 -2.58 4.88 16.94
C PRO A 4 -1.35 5.78 17.06
N GLU A 5 -0.17 5.19 16.89
CA GLU A 5 1.10 5.90 16.96
C GLU A 5 1.23 6.87 15.78
N LEU A 6 1.77 8.09 16.06
CA LEU A 6 2.19 9.05 15.06
C LEU A 6 3.71 8.93 14.85
N LEU A 7 4.13 9.02 13.60
CA LEU A 7 5.56 9.05 13.23
C LEU A 7 6.18 10.42 13.42
N GLY A 8 5.36 11.45 13.29
CA GLY A 8 5.80 12.84 13.41
C GLY A 8 5.04 13.62 14.45
N THR A 9 5.60 14.79 14.80
CA THR A 9 4.92 15.78 15.62
C THR A 9 4.22 16.78 14.70
N TYR A 10 2.93 16.98 14.93
CA TYR A 10 2.10 17.87 14.13
C TYR A 10 1.46 18.91 15.04
N LYS A 11 1.82 20.17 14.82
CA LYS A 11 1.24 21.31 15.54
C LYS A 11 0.20 22.00 14.66
N PRO A 12 -1.02 22.23 15.16
CA PRO A 12 -2.01 22.97 14.40
C PRO A 12 -1.55 24.40 14.18
N PRO A 13 -1.83 25.00 13.00
CA PRO A 13 -1.47 26.38 12.75
C PRO A 13 -2.23 27.33 13.71
N ALA A 14 -1.54 28.40 14.14
CA ALA A 14 -2.04 29.39 15.09
C ALA A 14 -3.01 30.38 14.42
N LEU A 15 -4.03 29.87 13.73
CA LEU A 15 -5.04 30.67 13.05
C LEU A 15 -6.29 30.85 13.94
N ARG A 16 -6.87 32.03 13.92
CA ARG A 16 -8.13 32.35 14.63
C ARG A 16 -9.32 32.12 13.69
N VAL A 17 -10.50 31.88 14.26
CA VAL A 17 -11.75 31.87 13.51
C VAL A 17 -11.93 33.25 12.83
N GLY A 18 -12.30 33.22 11.55
CA GLY A 18 -12.36 34.42 10.70
C GLY A 18 -11.06 34.74 9.94
N SER A 19 -9.91 34.17 10.31
CA SER A 19 -8.68 34.38 9.56
C SER A 19 -8.77 33.82 8.14
N ARG A 20 -8.16 34.51 7.17
CA ARG A 20 -8.00 34.04 5.78
C ARG A 20 -6.69 33.28 5.66
N THR A 21 -6.69 32.25 4.84
CA THR A 21 -5.52 31.41 4.55
C THR A 21 -5.73 30.62 3.27
N THR A 22 -4.65 30.19 2.64
CA THR A 22 -4.70 29.32 1.46
C THR A 22 -4.75 27.86 1.88
N CYS A 23 -5.65 27.07 1.27
CA CYS A 23 -5.73 25.63 1.50
C CYS A 23 -5.16 24.89 0.30
N LEU A 24 -4.08 24.11 0.50
CA LEU A 24 -3.40 23.37 -0.56
C LEU A 24 -4.33 22.37 -1.30
N TYR A 25 -5.22 21.72 -0.58
CA TYR A 25 -6.15 20.76 -1.20
C TYR A 25 -7.24 21.43 -2.03
N ARG A 26 -7.67 22.61 -1.66
CA ARG A 26 -8.72 23.37 -2.37
C ARG A 26 -8.15 24.27 -3.44
N ASP A 27 -6.84 24.50 -3.40
CA ASP A 27 -6.11 25.44 -4.25
C ASP A 27 -6.82 26.83 -4.30
N ALA A 28 -7.24 27.30 -3.12
CA ALA A 28 -8.03 28.50 -3.00
C ALA A 28 -7.88 29.19 -1.64
N GLU A 29 -8.18 30.49 -1.61
CA GLU A 29 -8.29 31.24 -0.38
C GLU A 29 -9.53 30.81 0.40
N CYS A 30 -9.34 30.54 1.69
CA CYS A 30 -10.33 30.03 2.61
C CYS A 30 -10.42 30.90 3.86
N VAL A 31 -11.57 30.85 4.53
CA VAL A 31 -11.75 31.43 5.86
C VAL A 31 -11.86 30.32 6.89
N VAL A 32 -11.19 30.49 8.03
CA VAL A 32 -11.28 29.58 9.17
C VAL A 32 -12.64 29.72 9.83
N THR A 33 -13.39 28.63 9.92
CA THR A 33 -14.77 28.63 10.49
C THR A 33 -14.85 28.04 11.90
N SER A 34 -13.99 27.05 12.21
CA SER A 34 -13.96 26.36 13.51
C SER A 34 -12.68 25.53 13.64
N ARG A 35 -12.58 24.72 14.70
CA ARG A 35 -11.57 23.69 14.88
C ARG A 35 -12.24 22.33 15.06
N THR A 36 -11.49 21.25 14.89
CA THR A 36 -11.94 19.88 15.22
C THR A 36 -11.86 19.65 16.72
N ASP A 37 -12.71 18.74 17.23
CA ASP A 37 -12.65 18.23 18.60
C ASP A 37 -11.71 17.02 18.73
N ALA A 38 -10.88 16.78 17.73
CA ALA A 38 -9.90 15.70 17.69
C ALA A 38 -8.73 15.96 18.65
N PRO A 39 -7.93 14.93 19.03
CA PRO A 39 -6.77 15.10 19.89
C PRO A 39 -5.78 16.16 19.41
N ILE A 40 -5.68 16.36 18.09
CA ILE A 40 -4.99 17.52 17.49
C ILE A 40 -6.07 18.44 16.90
N PRO A 41 -6.45 19.55 17.58
CA PRO A 41 -7.55 20.42 17.18
C PRO A 41 -7.20 21.25 15.94
N TRP A 42 -7.47 20.69 14.75
CA TRP A 42 -7.09 21.25 13.47
C TRP A 42 -8.09 22.28 12.95
N PRO A 43 -7.66 23.40 12.31
CA PRO A 43 -8.59 24.39 11.76
C PRO A 43 -9.45 23.80 10.65
N ARG A 44 -10.74 24.11 10.68
CA ARG A 44 -11.71 23.87 9.61
C ARG A 44 -11.88 25.13 8.80
N VAL A 45 -11.90 24.99 7.49
CA VAL A 45 -11.96 26.12 6.57
C VAL A 45 -13.08 25.94 5.54
N ARG A 46 -13.59 27.07 5.04
CA ARG A 46 -14.51 27.16 3.92
C ARG A 46 -13.90 28.04 2.84
N THR A 47 -14.02 27.66 1.58
CA THR A 47 -13.59 28.49 0.45
C THR A 47 -14.43 29.75 0.36
N ILE A 48 -13.79 30.89 0.18
CA ILE A 48 -14.46 32.20 0.05
C ILE A 48 -15.25 32.20 -1.25
N GLY A 49 -16.48 32.74 -1.19
CA GLY A 49 -17.37 32.84 -2.36
C GLY A 49 -18.06 31.54 -2.77
N HIS A 50 -17.78 30.38 -2.12
CA HIS A 50 -18.41 29.11 -2.45
C HIS A 50 -19.41 28.65 -1.35
N ARG A 51 -20.55 28.09 -1.78
CA ARG A 51 -21.58 27.51 -0.88
C ARG A 51 -21.23 26.06 -0.44
N GLY A 52 -19.97 25.69 -0.39
CA GLY A 52 -19.53 24.36 0.02
C GLY A 52 -19.43 24.17 1.53
N GLY A 53 -19.39 22.92 1.99
CA GLY A 53 -19.16 22.57 3.40
C GLY A 53 -17.74 22.93 3.87
N SER A 54 -17.57 23.06 5.20
CA SER A 54 -16.24 23.21 5.82
C SER A 54 -15.49 21.89 5.84
N GLY A 55 -14.19 21.95 5.61
CA GLY A 55 -13.26 20.79 5.73
C GLY A 55 -11.98 21.22 6.45
N LEU A 56 -11.08 20.31 6.74
CA LEU A 56 -9.80 20.69 7.36
C LEU A 56 -8.97 21.53 6.41
N LEU A 57 -8.24 22.47 7.00
CA LEU A 57 -7.18 23.20 6.31
C LEU A 57 -6.05 22.22 5.99
N VAL A 58 -5.75 22.02 4.73
CA VAL A 58 -4.54 21.31 4.32
C VAL A 58 -3.46 22.34 4.07
N ASP A 59 -2.55 22.45 5.02
CA ASP A 59 -1.29 23.19 4.95
C ASP A 59 -0.12 22.23 4.78
N ASP A 60 1.11 22.72 4.72
CA ASP A 60 2.32 21.90 4.59
C ASP A 60 2.47 20.87 5.71
N THR A 61 2.04 21.23 6.93
CA THR A 61 2.13 20.34 8.09
C THR A 61 1.17 19.17 7.96
N LEU A 62 -0.10 19.42 7.59
CA LEU A 62 -1.07 18.33 7.35
C LEU A 62 -0.72 17.54 6.08
N LEU A 63 -0.20 18.20 5.04
CA LEU A 63 0.26 17.51 3.84
C LEU A 63 1.40 16.52 4.16
N ARG A 64 2.35 16.91 5.02
CA ARG A 64 3.38 15.98 5.52
C ARG A 64 2.75 14.80 6.25
N ALA A 65 1.78 15.03 7.13
CA ALA A 65 1.05 13.95 7.80
C ALA A 65 0.36 13.00 6.80
N ILE A 66 -0.32 13.54 5.78
CA ILE A 66 -0.98 12.75 4.72
C ILE A 66 0.01 11.82 3.99
N ARG A 67 1.25 12.28 3.78
CA ARG A 67 2.31 11.54 3.08
C ARG A 67 2.97 10.47 3.94
N THR A 68 3.04 10.66 5.24
CA THR A 68 3.81 9.78 6.14
C THR A 68 2.94 8.88 7.01
N GLU A 69 1.83 9.38 7.54
CA GLU A 69 1.04 8.68 8.54
C GLU A 69 0.13 7.59 7.95
N SER A 70 -0.33 6.71 8.81
CA SER A 70 -1.38 5.75 8.45
C SER A 70 -2.75 6.42 8.37
N VAL A 71 -3.68 5.82 7.61
CA VAL A 71 -5.08 6.30 7.54
C VAL A 71 -5.71 6.32 8.93
N ILE A 72 -5.47 5.29 9.73
CA ILE A 72 -6.04 5.16 11.09
C ILE A 72 -5.51 6.27 12.00
N ALA A 73 -4.22 6.61 11.92
CA ALA A 73 -3.64 7.71 12.67
C ALA A 73 -4.25 9.06 12.25
N LEU A 74 -4.37 9.32 10.95
CA LEU A 74 -4.99 10.55 10.45
C LEU A 74 -6.45 10.69 10.92
N MET A 75 -7.22 9.61 10.85
CA MET A 75 -8.61 9.62 11.32
C MET A 75 -8.71 9.92 12.81
N HIS A 76 -7.89 9.28 13.63
CA HIS A 76 -7.93 9.46 15.09
C HIS A 76 -7.44 10.86 15.51
N TRP A 77 -6.26 11.24 15.04
CA TRP A 77 -5.59 12.44 15.55
C TRP A 77 -6.16 13.75 15.00
N PHE A 78 -6.67 13.76 13.76
CA PHE A 78 -7.21 14.96 13.12
C PHE A 78 -8.75 14.95 13.01
N GLY A 79 -9.43 13.87 13.40
CA GLY A 79 -10.88 13.78 13.38
C GLY A 79 -11.47 13.78 11.98
N VAL A 80 -10.86 13.07 11.03
CA VAL A 80 -11.30 13.00 9.63
C VAL A 80 -11.81 11.61 9.28
N GLY A 81 -12.76 11.55 8.34
CA GLY A 81 -13.24 10.28 7.82
C GLY A 81 -12.27 9.65 6.80
N HIS A 82 -12.31 8.32 6.67
CA HIS A 82 -11.52 7.55 5.70
C HIS A 82 -11.59 8.11 4.28
N ARG A 83 -12.80 8.46 3.82
CA ARG A 83 -13.03 9.05 2.48
C ARG A 83 -12.26 10.35 2.28
N CYS A 84 -12.16 11.18 3.32
CA CYS A 84 -11.45 12.45 3.27
C CYS A 84 -9.94 12.20 3.04
N VAL A 85 -9.34 11.28 3.81
CA VAL A 85 -7.95 10.89 3.65
C VAL A 85 -7.68 10.31 2.25
N TRP A 86 -8.61 9.47 1.76
CA TRP A 86 -8.51 8.90 0.42
C TRP A 86 -8.49 9.98 -0.67
N CYS A 87 -9.40 10.98 -0.60
CA CYS A 87 -9.45 12.10 -1.53
C CYS A 87 -8.15 12.93 -1.51
N TRP A 88 -7.63 13.23 -0.32
CA TRP A 88 -6.37 13.95 -0.18
C TRP A 88 -5.20 13.20 -0.80
N ARG A 89 -5.05 11.91 -0.47
CA ARG A 89 -3.97 11.09 -1.05
C ARG A 89 -4.04 11.03 -2.56
N LYS A 90 -5.24 10.86 -3.11
CA LYS A 90 -5.44 10.90 -4.56
C LYS A 90 -5.03 12.24 -5.16
N ALA A 91 -5.43 13.37 -4.56
CA ALA A 91 -5.11 14.70 -5.05
C ALA A 91 -3.61 15.01 -5.01
N PHE A 92 -2.89 14.51 -4.00
CA PHE A 92 -1.47 14.75 -3.82
C PHE A 92 -0.56 13.62 -4.35
N GLY A 93 -1.10 12.68 -5.11
CA GLY A 93 -0.34 11.56 -5.69
C GLY A 93 0.26 10.59 -4.66
N VAL A 94 -0.35 10.50 -3.46
CA VAL A 94 0.11 9.61 -2.38
C VAL A 94 -0.57 8.25 -2.52
N ALA A 95 0.23 7.18 -2.44
CA ALA A 95 -0.31 5.82 -2.46
C ALA A 95 -1.23 5.55 -1.25
N GLN A 96 -2.35 4.86 -1.48
CA GLN A 96 -3.35 4.62 -0.44
C GLN A 96 -2.85 3.78 0.75
N VAL A 97 -1.94 2.84 0.50
CA VAL A 97 -1.38 1.92 1.52
C VAL A 97 0.15 1.95 1.59
N GLY A 98 0.81 2.83 0.85
CA GLY A 98 2.27 2.85 0.72
C GLY A 98 3.01 3.77 1.70
N THR A 99 2.30 4.48 2.59
CA THR A 99 2.95 5.39 3.55
C THR A 99 3.72 4.61 4.62
N GLU A 100 4.73 5.24 5.21
CA GLU A 100 5.54 4.63 6.27
C GLU A 100 4.67 4.17 7.45
N GLY A 101 3.73 5.01 7.91
CA GLY A 101 2.80 4.63 8.96
C GLY A 101 1.92 3.42 8.60
N SER A 102 1.49 3.31 7.34
CA SER A 102 0.74 2.14 6.87
C SER A 102 1.60 0.87 6.87
N ARG A 103 2.86 0.96 6.44
CA ARG A 103 3.80 -0.17 6.44
C ARG A 103 4.06 -0.67 7.87
N ARG A 104 4.32 0.23 8.83
CA ARG A 104 4.53 -0.14 10.23
C ARG A 104 3.31 -0.86 10.82
N LEU A 105 2.10 -0.38 10.55
CA LEU A 105 0.88 -1.05 10.99
C LEU A 105 0.75 -2.47 10.42
N VAL A 106 1.01 -2.65 9.13
CA VAL A 106 0.96 -3.98 8.48
C VAL A 106 2.02 -4.90 9.09
N THR A 107 3.24 -4.41 9.29
CA THR A 107 4.32 -5.20 9.90
C THR A 107 3.98 -5.60 11.33
N ALA A 108 3.48 -4.67 12.14
CA ALA A 108 3.06 -4.94 13.51
C ALA A 108 1.90 -5.96 13.58
N ALA A 109 0.91 -5.82 12.68
CA ALA A 109 -0.19 -6.76 12.58
C ALA A 109 0.27 -8.16 12.14
N ALA A 110 1.20 -8.23 11.18
CA ALA A 110 1.79 -9.49 10.72
C ALA A 110 2.59 -10.19 11.84
N ALA A 111 3.41 -9.45 12.58
CA ALA A 111 4.16 -9.97 13.73
C ALA A 111 3.21 -10.54 14.79
N LYS A 112 2.15 -9.80 15.15
CA LYS A 112 1.14 -10.23 16.11
C LYS A 112 0.39 -11.48 15.64
N GLY A 113 0.06 -11.55 14.34
CA GLY A 113 -0.55 -12.73 13.73
C GLY A 113 0.38 -13.94 13.73
N ALA A 114 1.66 -13.76 13.43
CA ALA A 114 2.66 -14.81 13.48
C ALA A 114 2.84 -15.36 14.89
N ASP A 115 2.90 -14.49 15.92
CA ASP A 115 3.01 -14.90 17.31
C ASP A 115 1.75 -15.67 17.78
N ALA A 116 0.56 -15.22 17.38
CA ALA A 116 -0.69 -15.88 17.72
C ALA A 116 -0.84 -17.28 17.10
N THR A 117 -0.16 -17.54 15.99
CA THR A 117 -0.19 -18.83 15.27
C THR A 117 1.04 -19.69 15.49
N ARG A 118 2.08 -19.14 16.14
CA ARG A 118 3.34 -19.88 16.41
C ARG A 118 3.06 -21.12 17.27
N GLY A 119 3.53 -22.26 16.79
CA GLY A 119 3.34 -23.57 17.45
C GLY A 119 1.94 -24.17 17.35
N LYS A 120 0.99 -23.47 16.72
CA LYS A 120 -0.33 -24.06 16.43
C LYS A 120 -0.27 -24.77 15.08
N GLY A 121 -0.30 -26.10 15.11
CA GLY A 121 -0.52 -26.91 13.90
C GLY A 121 -1.85 -26.53 13.27
N ARG A 122 -1.90 -26.45 11.95
CA ARG A 122 -3.18 -26.34 11.24
C ARG A 122 -3.94 -27.64 11.42
N SER A 123 -5.24 -27.56 11.77
CA SER A 123 -6.06 -28.76 11.85
C SER A 123 -6.13 -29.45 10.47
N GLU A 124 -6.22 -30.75 10.46
CA GLU A 124 -6.34 -31.55 9.23
C GLU A 124 -7.54 -31.08 8.39
N GLU A 125 -8.66 -30.81 9.06
CA GLU A 125 -9.87 -30.22 8.46
C GLU A 125 -9.63 -28.87 7.76
N TYR A 126 -8.77 -28.00 8.34
CA TYR A 126 -8.38 -26.73 7.69
C TYR A 126 -7.55 -26.99 6.42
N GLY A 127 -6.65 -27.97 6.45
CA GLY A 127 -5.86 -28.42 5.31
C GLY A 127 -6.75 -28.91 4.15
N ASP A 128 -7.73 -29.74 4.48
CA ASP A 128 -8.69 -30.30 3.53
C ASP A 128 -9.62 -29.22 2.93
N ASN A 129 -10.10 -28.30 3.76
CA ASN A 129 -10.91 -27.17 3.31
C ASN A 129 -10.13 -26.25 2.37
N LEU A 130 -8.86 -25.97 2.68
CA LEU A 130 -7.98 -25.18 1.82
C LEU A 130 -7.71 -25.91 0.50
N SER A 131 -7.43 -27.20 0.56
CA SER A 131 -7.21 -28.05 -0.63
C SER A 131 -8.45 -28.09 -1.51
N ARG A 132 -9.65 -28.25 -0.92
CA ARG A 132 -10.93 -28.19 -1.64
C ARG A 132 -11.20 -26.82 -2.26
N ALA A 133 -10.94 -25.73 -1.53
CA ALA A 133 -11.14 -24.37 -2.00
C ALA A 133 -10.18 -23.96 -3.10
N THR A 134 -8.98 -24.56 -3.15
CA THR A 134 -7.96 -24.28 -4.18
C THR A 134 -8.01 -25.25 -5.35
N LYS A 135 -8.68 -26.40 -5.20
CA LYS A 135 -8.85 -27.40 -6.26
C LYS A 135 -9.63 -26.80 -7.43
N GLY A 136 -8.99 -26.69 -8.59
CA GLY A 136 -9.58 -26.08 -9.80
C GLY A 136 -9.51 -24.55 -9.87
N ARG A 137 -9.09 -23.85 -8.81
CA ARG A 137 -8.79 -22.42 -8.92
C ARG A 137 -7.47 -22.23 -9.67
N ARG A 138 -7.53 -21.63 -10.86
CA ARG A 138 -6.33 -21.01 -11.46
C ARG A 138 -5.86 -19.92 -10.49
N ILE A 139 -4.84 -20.21 -9.71
CA ILE A 139 -4.16 -19.18 -8.89
C ILE A 139 -3.52 -18.23 -9.90
N ARG A 140 -4.09 -17.01 -10.05
CA ARG A 140 -3.45 -15.95 -10.84
C ARG A 140 -2.04 -15.76 -10.27
N GLY A 141 -1.03 -16.03 -11.08
CA GLY A 141 0.38 -15.96 -10.69
C GLY A 141 1.04 -17.30 -10.36
N ARG A 142 0.32 -18.41 -10.24
CA ARG A 142 0.94 -19.71 -10.30
C ARG A 142 1.26 -20.02 -11.75
N TRP A 143 2.53 -19.95 -12.04
CA TRP A 143 3.11 -20.15 -13.34
C TRP A 143 2.67 -21.50 -13.92
N THR A 144 1.70 -21.49 -14.82
CA THR A 144 1.38 -22.64 -15.67
C THR A 144 2.32 -22.60 -16.87
N GLY A 145 3.63 -22.50 -16.59
CA GLY A 145 4.62 -22.57 -17.65
C GLY A 145 4.43 -23.88 -18.38
N LYS A 146 4.30 -23.82 -19.70
CA LYS A 146 4.44 -25.01 -20.53
C LYS A 146 5.64 -25.79 -20.01
N GLU A 147 5.50 -27.09 -19.79
CA GLU A 147 6.62 -27.93 -19.35
C GLU A 147 7.80 -27.75 -20.31
N TRP A 148 9.00 -27.85 -19.76
CA TRP A 148 10.18 -27.84 -20.58
C TRP A 148 10.25 -29.16 -21.33
N THR A 149 10.20 -29.10 -22.64
CA THR A 149 10.37 -30.31 -23.47
C THR A 149 11.85 -30.59 -23.69
N PRO A 150 12.23 -31.85 -23.94
CA PRO A 150 13.64 -32.20 -24.26
C PRO A 150 14.19 -31.37 -25.43
N GLY A 151 13.36 -31.05 -26.42
CA GLY A 151 13.76 -30.20 -27.55
C GLY A 151 14.02 -28.73 -27.15
N MET A 152 13.27 -28.19 -26.20
CA MET A 152 13.57 -26.87 -25.65
C MET A 152 14.86 -26.88 -24.84
N GLU A 153 15.08 -27.91 -24.05
CA GLU A 153 16.31 -28.05 -23.23
C GLU A 153 17.57 -28.21 -24.07
N ALA A 154 17.50 -28.91 -25.20
CA ALA A 154 18.64 -29.10 -26.11
C ALA A 154 19.07 -27.78 -26.80
N ARG A 155 18.21 -26.79 -26.89
CA ARG A 155 18.48 -25.48 -27.51
C ARG A 155 18.99 -24.42 -26.53
N LEU A 156 18.98 -24.69 -25.22
CA LEU A 156 19.51 -23.77 -24.22
C LEU A 156 21.00 -23.51 -24.47
N GLY A 157 21.39 -22.25 -24.52
CA GLY A 157 22.76 -21.81 -24.78
C GLY A 157 23.20 -21.87 -26.23
N THR A 158 22.35 -22.24 -27.19
CA THR A 158 22.66 -22.22 -28.61
C THR A 158 22.27 -20.95 -29.33
N GLU A 159 21.31 -20.20 -28.75
CA GLU A 159 20.76 -18.97 -29.28
C GLU A 159 20.59 -17.96 -28.13
N PRO A 160 20.40 -16.63 -28.43
CA PRO A 160 20.17 -15.63 -27.41
C PRO A 160 18.91 -15.93 -26.57
N ASP A 161 18.99 -15.71 -25.25
CA ASP A 161 17.96 -16.04 -24.29
C ASP A 161 16.63 -15.33 -24.55
N ASP A 162 16.65 -14.14 -25.09
CA ASP A 162 15.47 -13.36 -25.46
C ASP A 162 14.71 -13.98 -26.64
N ALA A 163 15.44 -14.46 -27.66
CA ALA A 163 14.88 -15.16 -28.80
C ALA A 163 14.23 -16.48 -28.38
N LEU A 164 14.93 -17.29 -27.57
CA LEU A 164 14.40 -18.53 -27.01
C LEU A 164 13.19 -18.31 -26.10
N ALA A 165 13.22 -17.24 -25.31
CA ALA A 165 12.10 -16.86 -24.42
C ALA A 165 10.84 -16.55 -25.22
N GLN A 166 10.96 -15.79 -26.29
CA GLN A 166 9.85 -15.43 -27.17
C GLN A 166 9.26 -16.66 -27.88
N GLU A 167 10.10 -17.49 -28.47
CA GLU A 167 9.67 -18.70 -29.18
C GLU A 167 9.02 -19.75 -28.26
N PHE A 168 9.58 -19.96 -27.07
CA PHE A 168 9.06 -20.93 -26.10
C PHE A 168 7.86 -20.39 -25.31
N GLY A 169 7.51 -19.09 -25.45
CA GLY A 169 6.49 -18.41 -24.66
C GLY A 169 6.85 -18.39 -23.16
N LYS A 170 8.13 -18.24 -22.87
CA LYS A 170 8.72 -18.19 -21.52
C LYS A 170 9.19 -16.75 -21.20
N THR A 171 9.58 -16.50 -19.97
CA THR A 171 10.30 -15.28 -19.63
C THR A 171 11.82 -15.51 -19.82
N VAL A 172 12.56 -14.46 -20.18
CA VAL A 172 14.03 -14.52 -20.30
C VAL A 172 14.65 -15.08 -19.02
N LYS A 173 14.17 -14.63 -17.86
CA LYS A 173 14.63 -15.15 -16.55
C LYS A 173 14.43 -16.67 -16.41
N ALA A 174 13.37 -17.23 -16.96
CA ALA A 174 13.11 -18.65 -16.90
C ALA A 174 14.07 -19.44 -17.79
N VAL A 175 14.47 -18.89 -18.94
CA VAL A 175 15.48 -19.47 -19.84
C VAL A 175 16.83 -19.49 -19.15
N VAL A 176 17.29 -18.34 -18.64
CA VAL A 176 18.58 -18.20 -17.92
C VAL A 176 18.69 -19.17 -16.74
N VAL A 177 17.65 -19.26 -15.89
CA VAL A 177 17.66 -20.18 -14.73
C VAL A 177 17.70 -21.64 -15.17
N LYS A 178 16.99 -22.00 -16.24
CA LYS A 178 16.97 -23.38 -16.75
C LYS A 178 18.29 -23.76 -17.39
N GLU A 179 18.92 -22.84 -18.12
CA GLU A 179 20.25 -23.03 -18.72
C GLU A 179 21.32 -23.23 -17.64
N ALA A 180 21.33 -22.38 -16.59
CA ALA A 180 22.26 -22.56 -15.47
C ALA A 180 22.11 -23.94 -14.81
N ALA A 181 20.87 -24.38 -14.56
CA ALA A 181 20.59 -25.69 -14.00
C ALA A 181 20.97 -26.87 -14.96
N ALA A 182 20.99 -26.65 -16.27
CA ALA A 182 21.43 -27.62 -17.22
C ALA A 182 22.97 -27.75 -17.21
N ARG A 183 23.68 -26.62 -17.14
CA ARG A 183 25.18 -26.63 -17.06
C ARG A 183 25.68 -27.31 -15.81
N ASP A 184 25.03 -27.11 -14.64
CA ASP A 184 25.42 -27.77 -13.38
C ASP A 184 25.27 -29.30 -13.44
N ARG A 185 24.40 -29.86 -14.28
CA ARG A 185 24.21 -31.29 -14.44
C ARG A 185 25.33 -31.98 -15.27
N PHE A 186 26.04 -31.21 -16.08
CA PHE A 186 27.11 -31.70 -16.93
C PHE A 186 28.53 -31.40 -16.40
N ALA A 187 28.61 -30.75 -15.23
CA ALA A 187 29.87 -30.38 -14.58
C ALA A 187 30.36 -31.40 -13.55
N VAL A 188 29.86 -32.66 -13.58
CA VAL A 188 30.29 -33.77 -12.71
C VAL A 188 31.04 -34.83 -13.53
#